data_dbce769dbabdc743a282705c732a49fe
#
_entry.id   dbce769dbabdc743a282705c732a49fe
#
_cell.length_a   1.000
_cell.length_b   1.000
_cell.length_c   1.000
_cell.angle_alpha   90.00
_cell.angle_beta   90.00
_cell.angle_gamma   90.00
#
_symmetry.space_group_name_H-M   'P 1'
#
loop_
_entity.id
_entity.type
_entity.pdbx_description
1 polymer ?
#
loop_
_entity_poly.entity_id
_entity_poly.type
_entity_poly.pdbx_seq_one_letter_code
_entity_poly.pdbx_strand_id
1 'polypeptide(L)'
;MSNPIVSFDEQAVKDELRELVRKTIEETINAMLDEEADQLVGAGHYERTDERGAYRAGHYERGFTTTSGRVTLKMPKLKGMRFATAVIERYKRRETSVEEAIIEMYLAGVSTRRIEDVSEILWGAGVSAGTVSNLNDKAFKAVEEWRCRPLAREYPYVYVDGIYLKRSWGGSYENVAIMVAIGVNEDGYREVIGCAEGFTESAEC
;
A
#
# COMPACT_ATOMS: atom_id res chain seq x y z
N MET A 1 32.47 6.51 -42.67
CA MET A 1 31.50 6.43 -41.55
C MET A 1 32.27 5.88 -40.35
N SER A 2 32.63 6.71 -39.38
CA SER A 2 33.36 6.28 -38.18
C SER A 2 32.35 5.61 -37.23
N ASN A 3 32.56 4.34 -36.93
CA ASN A 3 31.83 3.65 -35.86
C ASN A 3 32.09 4.41 -34.54
N PRO A 4 31.05 4.68 -33.72
CA PRO A 4 31.27 5.24 -32.42
C PRO A 4 32.10 4.25 -31.60
N ILE A 5 33.18 4.74 -31.02
CA ILE A 5 34.16 3.92 -30.24
C ILE A 5 33.56 3.43 -28.91
N VAL A 6 32.41 4.00 -28.47
CA VAL A 6 31.68 3.61 -27.28
C VAL A 6 30.21 3.45 -27.66
N SER A 7 29.69 2.24 -27.56
CA SER A 7 28.26 1.97 -27.60
C SER A 7 27.69 2.11 -26.18
N PHE A 8 26.92 3.14 -25.94
CA PHE A 8 26.22 3.33 -24.66
C PHE A 8 24.96 2.44 -24.67
N ASP A 9 24.92 1.45 -23.80
CA ASP A 9 23.73 0.63 -23.57
C ASP A 9 22.91 1.25 -22.44
N GLU A 10 21.89 2.04 -22.82
CA GLU A 10 21.01 2.73 -21.88
C GLU A 10 20.24 1.77 -20.99
N GLN A 11 19.88 0.58 -21.50
CA GLN A 11 19.13 -0.39 -20.70
C GLN A 11 20.03 -1.04 -19.63
N ALA A 12 21.25 -1.38 -19.98
CA ALA A 12 22.21 -1.94 -19.02
C ALA A 12 22.50 -0.96 -17.88
N VAL A 13 22.67 0.34 -18.18
CA VAL A 13 22.88 1.37 -17.15
C VAL A 13 21.64 1.55 -16.26
N LYS A 14 20.43 1.52 -16.82
CA LYS A 14 19.19 1.58 -16.03
C LYS A 14 19.04 0.39 -15.10
N ASP A 15 19.36 -0.80 -15.57
CA ASP A 15 19.26 -2.03 -14.77
C ASP A 15 20.30 -2.05 -13.65
N GLU A 16 21.53 -1.60 -13.92
CA GLU A 16 22.58 -1.45 -12.92
C GLU A 16 22.23 -0.40 -11.84
N LEU A 17 21.66 0.74 -12.25
CA LEU A 17 21.17 1.75 -11.32
C LEU A 17 20.04 1.23 -10.43
N ARG A 18 19.08 0.52 -10.99
CA ARG A 18 17.98 -0.10 -10.21
C ARG A 18 18.53 -1.06 -9.17
N GLU A 19 19.47 -1.92 -9.57
CA GLU A 19 20.07 -2.88 -8.66
C GLU A 19 20.87 -2.19 -7.55
N LEU A 20 21.63 -1.14 -7.88
CA LEU A 20 22.36 -0.33 -6.89
C LEU A 20 21.42 0.29 -5.87
N VAL A 21 20.34 0.93 -6.33
CA VAL A 21 19.34 1.55 -5.44
C VAL A 21 18.68 0.50 -4.55
N ARG A 22 18.25 -0.62 -5.13
CA ARG A 22 17.63 -1.72 -4.40
C ARG A 22 18.56 -2.25 -3.30
N LYS A 23 19.83 -2.50 -3.63
CA LYS A 23 20.84 -2.98 -2.70
C LYS A 23 21.12 -1.96 -1.59
N THR A 24 21.24 -0.69 -1.93
CA THR A 24 21.45 0.38 -0.94
C THR A 24 20.29 0.46 0.06
N ILE A 25 19.02 0.36 -0.42
CA ILE A 25 17.84 0.33 0.44
C ILE A 25 17.87 -0.90 1.35
N GLU A 26 18.17 -2.07 0.82
CA GLU A 26 18.28 -3.32 1.58
C GLU A 26 19.32 -3.22 2.70
N GLU A 27 20.51 -2.75 2.38
CA GLU A 27 21.61 -2.57 3.33
C GLU A 27 21.25 -1.53 4.40
N THR A 28 20.65 -0.41 4.00
CA THR A 28 20.25 0.66 4.93
C THR A 28 19.20 0.18 5.92
N ILE A 29 18.13 -0.47 5.44
CA ILE A 29 17.07 -0.98 6.33
C ILE A 29 17.63 -2.04 7.27
N ASN A 30 18.46 -2.95 6.77
CA ASN A 30 19.08 -3.98 7.61
C ASN A 30 20.00 -3.38 8.68
N ALA A 31 20.77 -2.34 8.35
CA ALA A 31 21.58 -1.60 9.33
C ALA A 31 20.73 -0.94 10.41
N MET A 32 19.62 -0.30 10.03
CA MET A 32 18.68 0.30 10.99
C MET A 32 18.05 -0.74 11.93
N LEU A 33 17.68 -1.92 11.41
CA LEU A 33 17.12 -3.01 12.22
C LEU A 33 18.15 -3.57 13.22
N ASP A 34 19.41 -3.67 12.80
CA ASP A 34 20.51 -4.13 13.68
C ASP A 34 20.83 -3.09 14.75
N GLU A 35 20.86 -1.81 14.40
CA GLU A 35 21.06 -0.71 15.36
C GLU A 35 19.94 -0.66 16.42
N GLU A 36 18.67 -0.77 15.98
CA GLU A 36 17.52 -0.84 16.88
C GLU A 36 17.60 -2.05 17.82
N ALA A 37 18.08 -3.19 17.31
CA ALA A 37 18.30 -4.37 18.13
C ALA A 37 19.43 -4.18 19.15
N ASP A 38 20.51 -3.45 18.81
CA ASP A 38 21.60 -3.10 19.74
C ASP A 38 21.09 -2.20 20.86
N GLN A 39 20.29 -1.20 20.53
CA GLN A 39 19.67 -0.31 21.52
C GLN A 39 18.74 -1.08 22.48
N LEU A 40 17.92 -2.00 21.97
CA LEU A 40 17.02 -2.81 22.78
C LEU A 40 17.76 -3.82 23.69
N VAL A 41 18.89 -4.34 23.24
CA VAL A 41 19.72 -5.28 24.02
C VAL A 41 20.54 -4.54 25.08
N GLY A 42 20.79 -3.25 24.91
CA GLY A 42 21.66 -2.45 25.79
C GLY A 42 23.16 -2.82 25.67
N ALA A 43 23.54 -3.48 24.56
CA ALA A 43 24.93 -3.85 24.29
C ALA A 43 25.17 -4.05 22.80
N GLY A 44 26.32 -3.57 22.30
CA GLY A 44 26.76 -3.82 20.93
C GLY A 44 27.10 -5.28 20.63
N HIS A 45 27.41 -5.55 19.37
CA HIS A 45 27.77 -6.89 18.91
C HIS A 45 29.05 -7.38 19.63
N TYR A 46 28.99 -8.55 20.30
CA TYR A 46 30.05 -9.13 21.16
C TYR A 46 30.41 -8.36 22.44
N GLU A 47 29.74 -7.25 22.76
CA GLU A 47 29.97 -6.50 24.00
C GLU A 47 29.36 -7.23 25.20
N ARG A 48 30.07 -7.25 26.35
CA ARG A 48 29.59 -7.83 27.61
C ARG A 48 29.40 -6.70 28.59
N THR A 49 28.14 -6.40 28.92
CA THR A 49 27.76 -5.40 29.93
C THR A 49 26.81 -6.04 30.93
N ASP A 50 26.85 -5.58 32.17
CA ASP A 50 25.94 -6.04 33.25
C ASP A 50 24.49 -5.55 33.04
N GLU A 51 24.30 -4.52 32.21
CA GLU A 51 22.98 -3.94 31.87
C GLU A 51 22.27 -4.64 30.72
N ARG A 52 22.84 -5.73 30.22
CA ARG A 52 22.32 -6.43 29.05
C ARG A 52 20.96 -7.11 29.34
N GLY A 53 19.88 -6.57 28.73
CA GLY A 53 18.50 -7.04 28.94
C GLY A 53 18.13 -8.30 28.14
N ALA A 54 18.86 -8.59 27.04
CA ALA A 54 18.56 -9.71 26.14
C ALA A 54 19.80 -10.18 25.38
N TYR A 55 19.67 -11.31 24.66
CA TYR A 55 20.75 -11.87 23.86
C TYR A 55 20.34 -11.97 22.40
N ARG A 56 21.24 -11.64 21.47
CA ARG A 56 21.05 -11.87 20.04
C ARG A 56 21.06 -13.38 19.75
N ALA A 57 20.06 -13.84 19.01
CA ALA A 57 19.87 -15.24 18.63
C ALA A 57 19.85 -15.43 17.09
N GLY A 58 20.62 -14.58 16.38
CA GLY A 58 20.68 -14.58 14.91
C GLY A 58 19.56 -13.77 14.28
N HIS A 59 19.28 -14.06 13.01
CA HIS A 59 18.28 -13.37 12.20
C HIS A 59 17.35 -14.39 11.53
N TYR A 60 16.22 -13.91 11.05
CA TYR A 60 15.41 -14.62 10.05
C TYR A 60 15.17 -13.69 8.85
N GLU A 61 15.07 -14.29 7.68
CA GLU A 61 14.84 -13.54 6.47
C GLU A 61 13.35 -13.30 6.25
N ARG A 62 13.04 -12.11 5.77
CA ARG A 62 11.69 -11.68 5.41
C ARG A 62 11.72 -10.83 4.16
N GLY A 63 10.96 -11.22 3.13
CA GLY A 63 10.78 -10.40 1.93
C GLY A 63 9.96 -9.14 2.23
N PHE A 64 10.41 -8.01 1.70
CA PHE A 64 9.72 -6.74 1.76
C PHE A 64 9.77 -6.06 0.38
N THR A 65 8.64 -5.56 -0.11
CA THR A 65 8.54 -4.90 -1.41
C THR A 65 8.55 -3.40 -1.22
N THR A 66 9.54 -2.74 -1.83
CA THR A 66 9.68 -1.28 -1.87
C THR A 66 9.33 -0.76 -3.26
N THR A 67 9.25 0.55 -3.43
CA THR A 67 9.14 1.20 -4.75
C THR A 67 10.29 0.89 -5.69
N SER A 68 11.47 0.54 -5.15
CA SER A 68 12.66 0.18 -5.92
C SER A 68 12.80 -1.33 -6.16
N GLY A 69 11.83 -2.14 -5.73
CA GLY A 69 11.80 -3.57 -5.91
C GLY A 69 11.78 -4.37 -4.60
N ARG A 70 11.87 -5.68 -4.75
CA ARG A 70 11.85 -6.60 -3.61
C ARG A 70 13.21 -6.67 -2.94
N VAL A 71 13.25 -6.48 -1.61
CA VAL A 71 14.43 -6.57 -0.76
C VAL A 71 14.26 -7.68 0.29
N THR A 72 15.37 -8.18 0.81
CA THR A 72 15.41 -9.20 1.86
C THR A 72 15.83 -8.56 3.18
N LEU A 73 14.91 -8.52 4.13
CA LEU A 73 15.16 -8.00 5.47
C LEU A 73 15.68 -9.10 6.38
N LYS A 74 16.77 -8.82 7.07
CA LYS A 74 17.37 -9.69 8.10
C LYS A 74 16.84 -9.27 9.46
N MET A 75 15.67 -9.83 9.83
CA MET A 75 14.99 -9.50 11.08
C MET A 75 15.72 -10.08 12.29
N PRO A 76 16.20 -9.26 13.25
CA PRO A 76 16.89 -9.75 14.44
C PRO A 76 16.00 -10.65 15.30
N LYS A 77 16.59 -11.74 15.81
CA LYS A 77 15.99 -12.58 16.84
C LYS A 77 16.65 -12.28 18.18
N LEU A 78 15.85 -11.97 19.18
CA LEU A 78 16.31 -11.74 20.54
C LEU A 78 15.82 -12.86 21.46
N LYS A 79 16.69 -13.32 22.37
CA LYS A 79 16.34 -14.26 23.45
C LYS A 79 16.20 -13.48 24.75
N GLY A 80 15.10 -13.66 25.42
CA GLY A 80 14.75 -12.94 26.65
C GLY A 80 13.77 -11.81 26.46
N MET A 81 13.66 -11.27 25.24
CA MET A 81 12.66 -10.28 24.89
C MET A 81 12.18 -10.42 23.45
N ARG A 82 11.06 -9.79 23.15
CA ARG A 82 10.51 -9.77 21.79
C ARG A 82 11.06 -8.57 21.04
N PHE A 83 11.61 -8.79 19.84
CA PHE A 83 11.99 -7.71 18.95
C PHE A 83 10.73 -7.11 18.31
N ALA A 84 10.43 -5.85 18.64
CA ALA A 84 9.38 -5.04 18.06
C ALA A 84 10.04 -3.80 17.48
N THR A 85 10.13 -3.72 16.16
CA THR A 85 10.79 -2.63 15.43
C THR A 85 9.83 -1.50 15.13
N ALA A 86 10.34 -0.26 15.22
CA ALA A 86 9.68 0.95 14.73
C ALA A 86 9.98 1.23 13.25
N VAL A 87 11.05 0.63 12.70
CA VAL A 87 11.47 0.83 11.30
C VAL A 87 10.42 0.32 10.32
N ILE A 88 9.81 -0.84 10.64
CA ILE A 88 8.78 -1.46 9.78
C ILE A 88 7.63 -1.96 10.66
N GLU A 89 6.42 -1.55 10.33
CA GLU A 89 5.22 -2.05 10.98
C GLU A 89 5.16 -3.57 10.99
N ARG A 90 4.70 -4.11 12.10
CA ARG A 90 4.54 -5.55 12.26
C ARG A 90 3.62 -6.11 11.19
N TYR A 91 4.04 -7.22 10.59
CA TYR A 91 3.34 -7.93 9.51
C TYR A 91 3.25 -7.18 8.17
N LYS A 92 3.70 -5.95 8.05
CA LYS A 92 3.77 -5.21 6.80
C LYS A 92 4.78 -5.86 5.87
N ARG A 93 4.36 -6.21 4.67
CA ARG A 93 5.20 -6.88 3.65
C ARG A 93 5.56 -5.98 2.48
N ARG A 94 4.99 -4.78 2.45
CA ARG A 94 5.17 -3.79 1.39
C ARG A 94 5.26 -2.40 1.98
N GLU A 95 5.93 -1.53 1.28
CA GLU A 95 5.93 -0.10 1.54
C GLU A 95 4.52 0.47 1.33
N THR A 96 4.17 1.53 2.06
CA THR A 96 2.84 2.15 1.99
C THR A 96 2.52 2.61 0.58
N SER A 97 3.46 3.27 -0.09
CA SER A 97 3.33 3.74 -1.47
C SER A 97 3.06 2.62 -2.48
N VAL A 98 3.61 1.42 -2.26
CA VAL A 98 3.32 0.23 -3.07
C VAL A 98 1.88 -0.25 -2.83
N GLU A 99 1.42 -0.26 -1.56
CA GLU A 99 0.04 -0.65 -1.23
C GLU A 99 -0.97 0.35 -1.82
N GLU A 100 -0.68 1.65 -1.71
CA GLU A 100 -1.50 2.72 -2.29
C GLU A 100 -1.58 2.62 -3.81
N ALA A 101 -0.46 2.38 -4.49
CA ALA A 101 -0.46 2.20 -5.94
C ALA A 101 -1.29 0.98 -6.39
N ILE A 102 -1.29 -0.12 -5.63
CA ILE A 102 -2.13 -1.29 -5.90
C ILE A 102 -3.61 -0.95 -5.74
N ILE A 103 -3.97 -0.22 -4.69
CA ILE A 103 -5.34 0.23 -4.44
C ILE A 103 -5.80 1.14 -5.59
N GLU A 104 -4.99 2.12 -5.97
CA GLU A 104 -5.30 3.04 -7.07
C GLU A 104 -5.49 2.32 -8.41
N MET A 105 -4.64 1.36 -8.73
CA MET A 105 -4.83 0.53 -9.93
C MET A 105 -6.18 -0.21 -9.92
N TYR A 106 -6.57 -0.74 -8.77
CA TYR A 106 -7.84 -1.44 -8.64
C TYR A 106 -9.04 -0.48 -8.76
N LEU A 107 -8.99 0.66 -8.10
CA LEU A 107 -10.03 1.70 -8.18
C LEU A 107 -10.16 2.28 -9.59
N ALA A 108 -9.05 2.35 -10.34
CA ALA A 108 -9.06 2.72 -11.75
C ALA A 108 -9.63 1.62 -12.68
N GLY A 109 -10.10 0.49 -12.13
CA GLY A 109 -10.74 -0.59 -12.87
C GLY A 109 -9.77 -1.62 -13.47
N VAL A 110 -8.51 -1.63 -13.04
CA VAL A 110 -7.54 -2.65 -13.48
C VAL A 110 -7.89 -3.99 -12.82
N SER A 111 -8.02 -5.05 -13.61
CA SER A 111 -8.34 -6.38 -13.06
C SER A 111 -7.22 -6.89 -12.14
N THR A 112 -7.58 -7.68 -11.13
CA THR A 112 -6.62 -8.24 -10.16
C THR A 112 -5.48 -9.03 -10.81
N ARG A 113 -5.77 -9.76 -11.90
CA ARG A 113 -4.75 -10.47 -12.68
C ARG A 113 -3.78 -9.50 -13.36
N ARG A 114 -4.31 -8.40 -13.92
CA ARG A 114 -3.46 -7.40 -14.55
C ARG A 114 -2.62 -6.62 -13.52
N ILE A 115 -3.15 -6.41 -12.31
CA ILE A 115 -2.39 -5.83 -11.19
C ILE A 115 -1.21 -6.74 -10.81
N GLU A 116 -1.41 -8.06 -10.79
CA GLU A 116 -0.33 -9.02 -10.55
C GLU A 116 0.79 -8.88 -11.59
N ASP A 117 0.45 -8.87 -12.90
CA ASP A 117 1.41 -8.69 -13.99
C ASP A 117 2.17 -7.36 -13.87
N VAL A 118 1.46 -6.25 -13.62
CA VAL A 118 2.06 -4.92 -13.49
C VAL A 118 2.96 -4.85 -12.26
N SER A 119 2.55 -5.44 -11.15
CA SER A 119 3.34 -5.49 -9.91
C SER A 119 4.65 -6.26 -10.10
N GLU A 120 4.62 -7.36 -10.86
CA GLU A 120 5.83 -8.13 -11.19
C GLU A 120 6.80 -7.30 -12.06
N ILE A 121 6.27 -6.56 -13.05
CA ILE A 121 7.09 -5.70 -13.91
C ILE A 121 7.70 -4.54 -13.12
N LEU A 122 6.93 -3.88 -12.25
CA LEU A 122 7.37 -2.69 -11.53
C LEU A 122 8.31 -3.00 -10.37
N TRP A 123 7.99 -4.05 -9.60
CA TRP A 123 8.65 -4.32 -8.30
C TRP A 123 9.29 -5.69 -8.21
N GLY A 124 9.22 -6.52 -9.26
CA GLY A 124 9.75 -7.89 -9.23
C GLY A 124 9.03 -8.78 -8.21
N ALA A 125 7.77 -8.48 -7.92
CA ALA A 125 6.98 -9.23 -6.95
C ALA A 125 5.48 -9.13 -7.30
N GLY A 126 4.92 -10.21 -7.80
CA GLY A 126 3.48 -10.31 -8.09
C GLY A 126 2.62 -10.20 -6.83
N VAL A 127 1.47 -9.57 -6.97
CA VAL A 127 0.50 -9.37 -5.89
C VAL A 127 -0.73 -10.24 -6.17
N SER A 128 -0.96 -11.26 -5.35
CA SER A 128 -2.10 -12.16 -5.53
C SER A 128 -3.45 -11.44 -5.43
N ALA A 129 -4.47 -11.94 -6.11
CA ALA A 129 -5.83 -11.41 -6.06
C ALA A 129 -6.37 -11.29 -4.61
N GLY A 130 -6.07 -12.26 -3.74
CA GLY A 130 -6.43 -12.18 -2.32
C GLY A 130 -5.76 -11.03 -1.57
N THR A 131 -4.54 -10.67 -1.95
CA THR A 131 -3.86 -9.49 -1.38
C THR A 131 -4.54 -8.20 -1.84
N VAL A 132 -4.89 -8.09 -3.12
CA VAL A 132 -5.61 -6.93 -3.67
C VAL A 132 -6.96 -6.76 -2.95
N SER A 133 -7.70 -7.84 -2.75
CA SER A 133 -8.96 -7.81 -1.98
C SER A 133 -8.75 -7.32 -0.54
N ASN A 134 -7.76 -7.84 0.17
CA ASN A 134 -7.47 -7.42 1.55
C ASN A 134 -7.03 -5.94 1.65
N LEU A 135 -6.32 -5.42 0.65
CA LEU A 135 -5.96 -4.00 0.58
C LEU A 135 -7.19 -3.14 0.31
N ASN A 136 -8.08 -3.61 -0.54
CA ASN A 136 -9.35 -2.96 -0.83
C ASN A 136 -10.27 -2.88 0.40
N ASP A 137 -10.32 -3.93 1.22
CA ASP A 137 -11.08 -3.92 2.47
C ASP A 137 -10.57 -2.83 3.44
N LYS A 138 -9.27 -2.54 3.41
CA LYS A 138 -8.70 -1.41 4.17
C LYS A 138 -9.15 -0.06 3.60
N ALA A 139 -9.11 0.08 2.27
CA ALA A 139 -9.56 1.30 1.58
C ALA A 139 -11.07 1.53 1.80
N PHE A 140 -11.87 0.46 1.81
CA PHE A 140 -13.31 0.54 2.06
C PHE A 140 -13.65 1.16 3.42
N LYS A 141 -12.85 0.93 4.46
CA LYS A 141 -13.05 1.57 5.77
C LYS A 141 -12.97 3.10 5.68
N ALA A 142 -11.99 3.62 4.94
CA ALA A 142 -11.86 5.07 4.74
C ALA A 142 -13.05 5.64 3.93
N VAL A 143 -13.55 4.89 2.95
CA VAL A 143 -14.75 5.25 2.20
C VAL A 143 -15.98 5.27 3.11
N GLU A 144 -16.11 4.29 4.02
CA GLU A 144 -17.24 4.22 4.97
C GLU A 144 -17.18 5.35 6.01
N GLU A 145 -16.01 5.67 6.53
CA GLU A 145 -15.79 6.82 7.40
C GLU A 145 -16.17 8.14 6.69
N TRP A 146 -15.78 8.26 5.40
CA TRP A 146 -16.15 9.41 4.58
C TRP A 146 -17.67 9.47 4.36
N ARG A 147 -18.33 8.37 4.07
CA ARG A 147 -19.80 8.30 3.88
C ARG A 147 -20.58 8.71 5.13
N CYS A 148 -20.10 8.33 6.29
CA CYS A 148 -20.75 8.58 7.58
C CYS A 148 -20.29 9.88 8.25
N ARG A 149 -19.41 10.66 7.61
CA ARG A 149 -18.89 11.90 8.21
C ARG A 149 -19.99 12.94 8.37
N PRO A 150 -19.96 13.76 9.41
CA PRO A 150 -20.83 14.95 9.51
C PRO A 150 -20.44 15.94 8.40
N LEU A 151 -21.44 16.60 7.82
CA LEU A 151 -21.20 17.68 6.86
C LEU A 151 -20.69 18.90 7.61
N ALA A 152 -19.53 19.42 7.18
CA ALA A 152 -18.85 20.54 7.85
C ALA A 152 -19.33 21.91 7.37
N ARG A 153 -20.15 21.97 6.31
CA ARG A 153 -20.63 23.22 5.67
C ARG A 153 -22.12 23.13 5.38
N GLU A 154 -22.73 24.29 5.14
CA GLU A 154 -24.10 24.39 4.64
C GLU A 154 -24.10 24.24 3.11
N TYR A 155 -25.10 23.54 2.60
CA TYR A 155 -25.30 23.31 1.17
C TYR A 155 -26.69 23.77 0.76
N PRO A 156 -26.85 25.05 0.35
CA PRO A 156 -28.13 25.62 -0.06
C PRO A 156 -28.81 24.86 -1.20
N TYR A 157 -27.99 24.21 -2.05
CA TYR A 157 -28.51 23.41 -3.15
C TYR A 157 -27.93 22.01 -3.08
N VAL A 158 -28.79 21.02 -3.19
CA VAL A 158 -28.38 19.59 -3.22
C VAL A 158 -29.03 18.95 -4.44
N TYR A 159 -28.19 18.32 -5.25
CA TYR A 159 -28.61 17.49 -6.39
C TYR A 159 -28.42 16.04 -6.01
N VAL A 160 -29.44 15.21 -6.26
CA VAL A 160 -29.39 13.78 -6.04
C VAL A 160 -29.66 13.10 -7.37
N ASP A 161 -28.76 12.20 -7.79
CA ASP A 161 -28.87 11.47 -9.04
C ASP A 161 -28.57 9.99 -8.82
N GLY A 162 -29.20 9.13 -9.60
CA GLY A 162 -29.06 7.67 -9.52
C GLY A 162 -28.24 7.10 -10.67
N ILE A 163 -27.14 6.43 -10.34
CA ILE A 163 -26.32 5.70 -11.33
C ILE A 163 -26.67 4.22 -11.24
N TYR A 164 -27.14 3.63 -12.36
CA TYR A 164 -27.46 2.21 -12.41
C TYR A 164 -26.24 1.39 -12.85
N LEU A 165 -25.83 0.48 -11.97
CA LEU A 165 -24.73 -0.45 -12.22
C LEU A 165 -25.28 -1.88 -12.29
N LYS A 166 -24.65 -2.73 -13.12
CA LYS A 166 -24.93 -4.16 -13.16
C LYS A 166 -23.98 -4.87 -12.19
N ARG A 167 -24.54 -5.55 -11.19
CA ARG A 167 -23.82 -6.40 -10.26
C ARG A 167 -24.05 -7.86 -10.62
N SER A 168 -22.98 -8.65 -10.68
CA SER A 168 -23.05 -10.10 -10.77
C SER A 168 -22.79 -10.70 -9.39
N TRP A 169 -23.80 -11.39 -8.85
CA TRP A 169 -23.71 -12.04 -7.55
C TRP A 169 -24.37 -13.42 -7.62
N GLY A 170 -23.64 -14.46 -7.19
CA GLY A 170 -24.19 -15.83 -7.14
C GLY A 170 -24.70 -16.39 -8.47
N GLY A 171 -24.19 -15.88 -9.61
CA GLY A 171 -24.63 -16.33 -10.96
C GLY A 171 -25.84 -15.58 -11.52
N SER A 172 -26.40 -14.61 -10.79
CA SER A 172 -27.46 -13.71 -11.29
C SER A 172 -26.89 -12.32 -11.54
N TYR A 173 -27.55 -11.58 -12.46
CA TYR A 173 -27.25 -10.16 -12.72
C TYR A 173 -28.37 -9.33 -12.13
N GLU A 174 -27.98 -8.40 -11.25
CA GLU A 174 -28.92 -7.45 -10.64
C GLU A 174 -28.52 -6.03 -11.03
N ASN A 175 -29.51 -5.17 -11.25
CA ASN A 175 -29.29 -3.76 -11.39
C ASN A 175 -29.28 -3.14 -9.97
N VAL A 176 -28.21 -2.42 -9.64
CA VAL A 176 -28.06 -1.72 -8.38
C VAL A 176 -28.03 -0.24 -8.69
N ALA A 177 -28.88 0.53 -8.06
CA ALA A 177 -28.84 1.98 -8.12
C ALA A 177 -27.87 2.51 -7.05
N ILE A 178 -26.91 3.35 -7.46
CA ILE A 178 -26.08 4.12 -6.54
C ILE A 178 -26.58 5.55 -6.58
N MET A 179 -27.18 6.00 -5.50
CA MET A 179 -27.61 7.39 -5.34
C MET A 179 -26.41 8.23 -4.93
N VAL A 180 -26.15 9.30 -5.68
CA VAL A 180 -25.04 10.24 -5.42
C VAL A 180 -25.64 11.60 -5.11
N ALA A 181 -25.29 12.19 -3.98
CA ALA A 181 -25.68 13.52 -3.58
C ALA A 181 -24.53 14.51 -3.79
N ILE A 182 -24.76 15.55 -4.58
CA ILE A 182 -23.84 16.65 -4.85
C ILE A 182 -24.41 17.93 -4.23
N GLY A 183 -23.68 18.46 -3.25
CA GLY A 183 -24.00 19.74 -2.62
C GLY A 183 -23.27 20.90 -3.29
N VAL A 184 -23.91 22.04 -3.36
CA VAL A 184 -23.28 23.32 -3.70
C VAL A 184 -23.19 24.14 -2.41
N ASN A 185 -21.94 24.44 -1.99
CA ASN A 185 -21.70 25.20 -0.77
C ASN A 185 -21.99 26.71 -0.96
N GLU A 186 -21.88 27.48 0.11
CA GLU A 186 -22.12 28.95 0.10
C GLU A 186 -21.15 29.68 -0.83
N ASP A 187 -19.95 29.15 -1.06
CA ASP A 187 -18.93 29.71 -1.97
C ASP A 187 -19.22 29.36 -3.46
N GLY A 188 -20.24 28.55 -3.75
CA GLY A 188 -20.61 28.11 -5.09
C GLY A 188 -19.84 26.88 -5.60
N TYR A 189 -19.02 26.25 -4.77
CA TYR A 189 -18.30 25.02 -5.16
C TYR A 189 -19.18 23.78 -4.99
N ARG A 190 -19.01 22.84 -5.92
CA ARG A 190 -19.69 21.55 -5.90
C ARG A 190 -18.85 20.51 -5.21
N GLU A 191 -19.46 19.75 -4.30
CA GLU A 191 -18.82 18.66 -3.57
C GLU A 191 -19.74 17.44 -3.56
N VAL A 192 -19.16 16.24 -3.66
CA VAL A 192 -19.90 15.01 -3.39
C VAL A 192 -20.09 14.90 -1.88
N ILE A 193 -21.32 15.08 -1.41
CA ILE A 193 -21.63 15.07 0.03
C ILE A 193 -22.02 13.70 0.55
N GLY A 194 -22.48 12.80 -0.33
CA GLY A 194 -22.81 11.44 0.05
C GLY A 194 -23.05 10.54 -1.14
N CYS A 195 -22.97 9.23 -0.89
CA CYS A 195 -23.42 8.19 -1.80
C CYS A 195 -24.00 7.02 -1.00
N ALA A 196 -25.04 6.38 -1.53
CA ALA A 196 -25.68 5.23 -0.92
C ALA A 196 -26.23 4.28 -1.97
N GLU A 197 -26.29 2.99 -1.65
CA GLU A 197 -27.02 2.02 -2.46
C GLU A 197 -28.52 2.29 -2.27
N GLY A 198 -29.26 2.39 -3.38
CA GLY A 198 -30.70 2.54 -3.43
C GLY A 198 -31.32 1.46 -4.32
N PHE A 199 -32.64 1.27 -4.18
CA PHE A 199 -33.36 0.29 -5.01
C PHE A 199 -33.88 0.94 -6.31
N THR A 200 -34.27 2.20 -6.27
CA THR A 200 -34.80 2.98 -7.40
C THR A 200 -34.61 4.49 -7.13
N GLU A 201 -34.74 5.31 -8.17
CA GLU A 201 -34.81 6.77 -8.07
C GLU A 201 -36.20 7.23 -7.55
N SER A 202 -36.65 6.67 -6.46
CA SER A 202 -37.94 7.09 -5.84
C SER A 202 -37.68 7.99 -4.63
N ALA A 203 -38.65 8.81 -4.29
CA ALA A 203 -38.58 9.67 -3.12
C ALA A 203 -38.46 8.90 -1.79
N GLU A 204 -38.78 7.61 -1.80
CA GLU A 204 -38.63 6.72 -0.64
C GLU A 204 -37.17 6.29 -0.43
N CYS A 205 -36.36 6.23 -1.48
CA CYS A 205 -34.92 5.95 -1.39
C CYS A 205 -34.11 7.18 -0.99
#